data_bd2c6a23f9f77e31db43018365c5f45c
#
_entry.id   bd2c6a23f9f77e31db43018365c5f45c
#
_cell.length_a   1.000
_cell.length_b   1.000
_cell.length_c   1.000
_cell.angle_alpha   90.00
_cell.angle_beta   90.00
_cell.angle_gamma   90.00
#
_symmetry.space_group_name_H-M   'P 1'
#
loop_
_entity.id
_entity.type
_entity.pdbx_description
1 polymer ?
#
loop_
_entity_poly.entity_id
_entity_poly.type
_entity_poly.pdbx_seq_one_letter_code
_entity_poly.pdbx_strand_id
1 'polypeptide(L)'
;MNISILLPYKENFVSNKAGAVSLFVNDITKNSIYQKTTKIFGNTIYKKILSNNYINLVFDRKIFFSSNNLYVKSFLEHKEILNSDLIEVHNRPNYIKIIKTKYQNRLFLYFHNDPLQMNGSKTTKERMSLLNNVDKIIFNSEWTRS
;
A
#
# COMPACT_ATOMS: atom_id res chain seq x y z
N MET A 1 -10.23 -14.76 4.66
CA MET A 1 -10.06 -13.28 4.61
C MET A 1 -9.27 -12.91 3.36
N ASN A 2 -9.80 -12.04 2.55
CA ASN A 2 -9.16 -11.52 1.34
C ASN A 2 -8.39 -10.24 1.68
N ILE A 3 -7.10 -10.22 1.43
CA ILE A 3 -6.22 -9.10 1.74
C ILE A 3 -5.69 -8.48 0.46
N SER A 4 -5.79 -7.17 0.34
CA SER A 4 -5.17 -6.40 -0.74
C SER A 4 -4.09 -5.49 -0.17
N ILE A 5 -2.86 -5.68 -0.61
CA ILE A 5 -1.69 -4.90 -0.18
C ILE A 5 -1.35 -3.90 -1.28
N LEU A 6 -1.31 -2.62 -0.95
CA LEU A 6 -0.91 -1.55 -1.86
C LEU A 6 0.52 -1.09 -1.56
N LEU A 7 1.41 -1.36 -2.50
CA LEU A 7 2.79 -0.89 -2.47
C LEU A 7 2.88 0.60 -2.83
N PRO A 8 3.95 1.31 -2.44
CA PRO A 8 4.23 2.64 -2.96
C PRO A 8 4.29 2.67 -4.48
N TYR A 9 3.83 3.76 -5.09
CA TYR A 9 3.96 3.97 -6.52
C TYR A 9 5.42 3.87 -6.97
N LYS A 10 5.69 3.13 -8.03
CA LYS A 10 7.02 2.79 -8.57
C LYS A 10 7.89 1.90 -7.67
N GLU A 11 7.34 1.33 -6.61
CA GLU A 11 8.05 0.27 -5.89
C GLU A 11 8.18 -0.97 -6.79
N ASN A 12 9.39 -1.48 -6.91
CA ASN A 12 9.68 -2.62 -7.80
C ASN A 12 9.56 -3.94 -7.03
N PHE A 13 8.49 -4.67 -7.25
CA PHE A 13 8.27 -6.01 -6.70
C PHE A 13 8.91 -7.09 -7.59
N VAL A 14 10.22 -7.00 -7.76
CA VAL A 14 10.99 -7.85 -8.69
C VAL A 14 12.28 -8.37 -8.04
N SER A 15 12.76 -9.55 -8.49
CA SER A 15 13.85 -10.28 -7.83
C SER A 15 15.19 -9.54 -7.71
N ASN A 16 15.54 -8.72 -8.69
CA ASN A 16 16.87 -8.08 -8.77
C ASN A 16 16.87 -6.57 -8.54
N LYS A 17 15.71 -5.98 -8.29
CA LYS A 17 15.55 -4.53 -8.06
C LYS A 17 14.55 -4.20 -6.94
N ALA A 18 14.24 -5.16 -6.09
CA ALA A 18 13.31 -4.96 -5.00
C ALA A 18 13.85 -3.99 -3.95
N GLY A 19 13.02 -3.04 -3.55
CA GLY A 19 13.27 -2.25 -2.35
C GLY A 19 12.92 -3.02 -1.07
N ALA A 20 13.26 -2.45 0.08
CA ALA A 20 13.02 -3.08 1.38
C ALA A 20 11.52 -3.37 1.64
N VAL A 21 10.63 -2.48 1.19
CA VAL A 21 9.17 -2.67 1.33
C VAL A 21 8.71 -3.89 0.53
N SER A 22 9.16 -4.04 -0.72
CA SER A 22 8.82 -5.19 -1.56
C SER A 22 9.29 -6.52 -0.97
N LEU A 23 10.52 -6.57 -0.47
CA LEU A 23 11.06 -7.75 0.19
C LEU A 23 10.27 -8.12 1.45
N PHE A 24 9.99 -7.13 2.30
CA PHE A 24 9.18 -7.32 3.49
C PHE A 24 7.79 -7.86 3.16
N VAL A 25 7.08 -7.24 2.21
CA VAL A 25 5.73 -7.66 1.81
C VAL A 25 5.75 -9.08 1.21
N ASN A 26 6.75 -9.40 0.41
CA ASN A 26 6.91 -10.74 -0.13
C ASN A 26 7.07 -11.78 0.98
N ASP A 27 7.92 -11.51 1.97
CA ASP A 27 8.20 -12.43 3.06
C ASP A 27 7.00 -12.63 3.99
N ILE A 28 6.32 -11.56 4.40
CA ILE A 28 5.11 -11.69 5.24
C ILE A 28 3.97 -12.41 4.50
N THR A 29 3.80 -12.15 3.21
CA THR A 29 2.76 -12.82 2.42
C THR A 29 3.05 -14.30 2.27
N LYS A 30 4.30 -14.64 1.94
CA LYS A 30 4.73 -16.02 1.72
C LYS A 30 4.57 -16.91 2.97
N ASN A 31 4.74 -16.32 4.15
CA ASN A 31 4.63 -17.02 5.44
C ASN A 31 3.24 -16.86 6.09
N SER A 32 2.30 -16.20 5.46
CA SER A 32 0.95 -15.98 5.98
C SER A 32 0.03 -17.16 5.71
N ILE A 33 -0.86 -17.44 6.66
CA ILE A 33 -1.99 -18.37 6.45
C ILE A 33 -2.96 -17.85 5.37
N TYR A 34 -2.94 -16.55 5.07
CA TYR A 34 -3.73 -15.90 4.04
C TYR A 34 -3.01 -15.78 2.69
N GLN A 35 -1.87 -16.45 2.50
CA GLN A 35 -1.09 -16.36 1.27
C GLN A 35 -1.93 -16.51 0.00
N LYS A 36 -2.82 -17.50 -0.04
CA LYS A 36 -3.65 -17.80 -1.23
C LYS A 36 -4.70 -16.73 -1.54
N THR A 37 -5.12 -15.97 -0.54
CA THR A 37 -6.17 -14.93 -0.64
C THR A 37 -5.62 -13.52 -0.52
N THR A 38 -4.29 -13.37 -0.51
CA THR A 38 -3.61 -12.07 -0.53
C THR A 38 -3.24 -11.69 -1.95
N LYS A 39 -3.54 -10.45 -2.34
CA LYS A 39 -3.11 -9.82 -3.60
C LYS A 39 -2.22 -8.62 -3.29
N ILE A 40 -1.12 -8.51 -4.03
CA ILE A 40 -0.14 -7.43 -3.87
C ILE A 40 -0.20 -6.55 -5.10
N PHE A 41 -0.53 -5.27 -4.92
CA PHE A 41 -0.68 -4.30 -5.99
C PHE A 41 0.52 -3.36 -6.02
N GLY A 42 1.04 -3.14 -7.20
CA GLY A 42 2.16 -2.23 -7.44
C GLY A 42 2.19 -1.72 -8.87
N ASN A 43 3.24 -0.98 -9.20
CA ASN A 43 3.50 -0.51 -10.54
C ASN A 43 4.99 -0.64 -10.83
N THR A 44 5.34 -1.54 -11.73
CA THR A 44 6.72 -1.77 -12.18
C THR A 44 6.74 -2.01 -13.68
N ILE A 45 7.86 -1.65 -14.31
CA ILE A 45 8.13 -1.94 -15.73
C ILE A 45 8.91 -3.25 -15.91
N TYR A 46 9.41 -3.84 -14.84
CA TYR A 46 10.24 -5.04 -14.88
C TYR A 46 9.38 -6.30 -14.86
N LYS A 47 9.91 -7.41 -15.38
CA LYS A 47 9.15 -8.64 -15.63
C LYS A 47 9.38 -9.77 -14.61
N LYS A 48 10.52 -9.78 -13.89
CA LYS A 48 10.86 -10.86 -12.95
C LYS A 48 10.21 -10.64 -11.58
N ILE A 49 8.92 -10.84 -11.49
CA ILE A 49 8.11 -10.63 -10.29
C ILE A 49 8.46 -11.62 -9.17
N LEU A 50 8.46 -11.15 -7.90
CA LEU A 50 8.82 -11.95 -6.72
C LEU A 50 7.84 -13.08 -6.41
N SER A 51 6.56 -12.90 -6.66
CA SER A 51 5.54 -13.91 -6.41
C SER A 51 4.31 -13.75 -7.30
N ASN A 52 3.55 -14.86 -7.46
CA ASN A 52 2.32 -14.88 -8.26
C ASN A 52 1.14 -14.12 -7.61
N ASN A 53 1.30 -13.65 -6.37
CA ASN A 53 0.30 -12.82 -5.71
C ASN A 53 0.25 -11.37 -6.25
N TYR A 54 1.22 -10.99 -7.05
CA TYR A 54 1.39 -9.62 -7.54
C TYR A 54 0.47 -9.30 -8.73
N ILE A 55 -0.11 -8.11 -8.68
CA ILE A 55 -0.90 -7.51 -9.75
C ILE A 55 -0.30 -6.15 -10.09
N ASN A 56 0.13 -5.98 -11.34
CA ASN A 56 0.66 -4.72 -11.81
C ASN A 56 -0.47 -3.78 -12.23
N LEU A 57 -0.52 -2.60 -11.62
CA LEU A 57 -1.50 -1.56 -11.97
C LEU A 57 -0.99 -0.74 -13.14
N VAL A 58 -1.78 -0.66 -14.19
CA VAL A 58 -1.50 0.13 -15.39
C VAL A 58 -2.55 1.23 -15.51
N PHE A 59 -2.12 2.46 -15.77
CA PHE A 59 -3.00 3.61 -15.95
C PHE A 59 -2.33 4.66 -16.84
N ASP A 60 -3.15 5.45 -17.54
CA ASP A 60 -2.67 6.52 -18.38
C ASP A 60 -2.34 7.77 -17.56
N ARG A 61 -1.19 8.37 -17.82
CA ARG A 61 -0.81 9.66 -17.23
C ARG A 61 -1.68 10.76 -17.78
N LYS A 62 -2.19 11.63 -16.88
CA LYS A 62 -2.95 12.83 -17.24
C LYS A 62 -2.22 14.07 -16.73
N ILE A 63 -2.12 15.11 -17.57
CA ILE A 63 -1.32 16.32 -17.30
C ILE A 63 -1.73 17.04 -16.00
N PHE A 64 -3.03 17.07 -15.70
CA PHE A 64 -3.58 17.79 -14.54
C PHE A 64 -3.78 16.96 -13.28
N PHE A 65 -3.32 15.70 -13.27
CA PHE A 65 -3.49 14.79 -12.14
C PHE A 65 -2.14 14.25 -11.67
N SER A 66 -1.94 14.15 -10.36
CA SER A 66 -0.75 13.51 -9.82
C SER A 66 -0.73 12.01 -10.17
N SER A 67 0.45 11.50 -10.47
CA SER A 67 0.64 10.07 -10.75
C SER A 67 0.25 9.19 -9.55
N ASN A 68 0.50 9.66 -8.32
CA ASN A 68 0.07 8.96 -7.11
C ASN A 68 -1.46 8.86 -7.01
N ASN A 69 -2.19 9.92 -7.30
CA ASN A 69 -3.65 9.90 -7.27
C ASN A 69 -4.22 8.96 -8.32
N LEU A 70 -3.69 8.98 -9.54
CA LEU A 70 -4.09 8.07 -10.61
C LEU A 70 -3.78 6.61 -10.27
N TYR A 71 -2.64 6.37 -9.65
CA TYR A 71 -2.24 5.04 -9.18
C TYR A 71 -3.21 4.49 -8.13
N VAL A 72 -3.51 5.27 -7.09
CA VAL A 72 -4.47 4.86 -6.05
C VAL A 72 -5.88 4.69 -6.63
N LYS A 73 -6.28 5.56 -7.55
CA LYS A 73 -7.56 5.43 -8.25
C LYS A 73 -7.64 4.12 -9.04
N SER A 74 -6.60 3.77 -9.81
CA SER A 74 -6.56 2.51 -10.56
C SER A 74 -6.62 1.29 -9.62
N PHE A 75 -6.00 1.36 -8.45
CA PHE A 75 -6.13 0.36 -7.39
C PHE A 75 -7.58 0.20 -6.94
N LEU A 76 -8.25 1.30 -6.60
CA LEU A 76 -9.63 1.28 -6.11
C LEU A 76 -10.65 0.79 -7.16
N GLU A 77 -10.34 0.96 -8.44
CA GLU A 77 -11.18 0.51 -9.56
C GLU A 77 -10.93 -0.95 -9.95
N HIS A 78 -9.91 -1.58 -9.40
CA HIS A 78 -9.60 -2.97 -9.71
C HIS A 78 -10.63 -3.92 -9.10
N LYS A 79 -11.10 -4.90 -9.88
CA LYS A 79 -12.16 -5.84 -9.48
C LYS A 79 -11.90 -6.59 -8.17
N GLU A 80 -10.66 -6.91 -7.86
CA GLU A 80 -10.27 -7.62 -6.62
C GLU A 80 -10.56 -6.80 -5.36
N ILE A 81 -10.59 -5.47 -5.47
CA ILE A 81 -10.85 -4.58 -4.31
C ILE A 81 -12.29 -4.69 -3.81
N LEU A 82 -13.23 -5.01 -4.70
CA LEU A 82 -14.64 -5.21 -4.32
C LEU A 82 -14.83 -6.32 -3.28
N ASN A 83 -13.95 -7.31 -3.30
CA ASN A 83 -14.00 -8.48 -2.40
C ASN A 83 -12.94 -8.43 -1.30
N SER A 84 -12.24 -7.31 -1.12
CA SER A 84 -11.22 -7.18 -0.08
C SER A 84 -11.83 -6.94 1.28
N ASP A 85 -11.49 -7.79 2.24
CA ASP A 85 -11.88 -7.63 3.65
C ASP A 85 -10.95 -6.65 4.37
N LEU A 86 -9.72 -6.55 3.89
CA LEU A 86 -8.66 -5.73 4.44
C LEU A 86 -7.80 -5.15 3.32
N ILE A 87 -7.54 -3.84 3.39
CA ILE A 87 -6.49 -3.18 2.61
C ILE A 87 -5.33 -2.82 3.54
N GLU A 88 -4.11 -3.16 3.12
CA GLU A 88 -2.87 -2.74 3.78
C GLU A 88 -2.14 -1.75 2.86
N VAL A 89 -1.85 -0.56 3.37
CA VAL A 89 -1.07 0.48 2.68
C VAL A 89 0.30 0.55 3.30
N HIS A 90 1.34 0.44 2.48
CA HIS A 90 2.72 0.46 2.95
C HIS A 90 3.40 1.80 2.63
N ASN A 91 3.88 2.45 3.68
CA ASN A 91 4.77 3.62 3.60
C ASN A 91 4.23 4.83 2.81
N ARG A 92 2.88 4.96 2.71
CA ARG A 92 2.22 6.04 1.99
C ARG A 92 0.96 6.54 2.71
N PRO A 93 1.12 7.27 3.84
CA PRO A 93 -0.01 7.78 4.61
C PRO A 93 -0.92 8.73 3.81
N ASN A 94 -0.38 9.41 2.80
CA ASN A 94 -1.16 10.28 1.92
C ASN A 94 -2.18 9.53 1.03
N TYR A 95 -2.06 8.20 0.87
CA TYR A 95 -3.05 7.40 0.13
C TYR A 95 -4.35 7.17 0.91
N ILE A 96 -4.31 7.24 2.23
CA ILE A 96 -5.43 6.87 3.13
C ILE A 96 -6.70 7.68 2.82
N LYS A 97 -6.59 8.99 2.67
CA LYS A 97 -7.77 9.84 2.36
C LYS A 97 -8.43 9.43 1.05
N ILE A 98 -7.65 9.12 0.03
CA ILE A 98 -8.15 8.72 -1.29
C ILE A 98 -8.86 7.38 -1.17
N ILE A 99 -8.27 6.42 -0.48
CA ILE A 99 -8.85 5.08 -0.29
C ILE A 99 -10.18 5.17 0.46
N LYS A 100 -10.26 5.97 1.52
CA LYS A 100 -11.49 6.13 2.32
C LYS A 100 -12.65 6.77 1.56
N THR A 101 -12.43 7.39 0.41
CA THR A 101 -13.53 7.89 -0.43
C THR A 101 -14.40 6.78 -1.01
N LYS A 102 -13.86 5.57 -1.18
CA LYS A 102 -14.55 4.45 -1.85
C LYS A 102 -14.53 3.14 -1.06
N TYR A 103 -13.65 2.99 -0.08
CA TYR A 103 -13.46 1.75 0.65
C TYR A 103 -13.79 1.94 2.14
N GLN A 104 -14.71 1.13 2.67
CA GLN A 104 -15.22 1.28 4.04
C GLN A 104 -14.86 0.12 4.97
N ASN A 105 -14.27 -0.97 4.45
CA ASN A 105 -13.82 -2.08 5.26
C ASN A 105 -12.50 -1.75 5.97
N ARG A 106 -11.86 -2.75 6.57
CA ARG A 106 -10.64 -2.55 7.37
C ARG A 106 -9.48 -1.99 6.54
N LEU A 107 -8.82 -1.00 7.10
CA LEU A 107 -7.70 -0.32 6.48
C LEU A 107 -6.53 -0.21 7.46
N PHE A 108 -5.39 -0.81 7.12
CA PHE A 108 -4.16 -0.78 7.90
C PHE A 108 -3.10 0.05 7.19
N LEU A 109 -2.30 0.77 7.96
CA LEU A 109 -1.16 1.54 7.47
C LEU A 109 0.13 1.04 8.11
N TYR A 110 1.10 0.64 7.29
CA TYR A 110 2.43 0.23 7.71
C TYR A 110 3.44 1.35 7.47
N PHE A 111 4.18 1.71 8.52
CA PHE A 111 5.34 2.58 8.41
C PHE A 111 6.63 1.77 8.46
N HIS A 112 7.43 1.86 7.40
CA HIS A 112 8.77 1.30 7.31
C HIS A 112 9.85 2.35 7.58
N ASN A 113 9.53 3.62 7.39
CA ASN A 113 10.39 4.78 7.58
C ASN A 113 9.76 5.73 8.60
N ASP A 114 10.49 6.77 8.99
CA ASP A 114 10.04 7.78 9.94
C ASP A 114 8.74 8.49 9.45
N PRO A 115 7.64 8.37 10.19
CA PRO A 115 6.38 9.01 9.84
C PRO A 115 6.47 10.53 9.75
N LEU A 116 7.36 11.16 10.53
CA LEU A 116 7.51 12.62 10.56
C LEU A 116 8.10 13.19 9.26
N GLN A 117 8.71 12.33 8.44
CA GLN A 117 9.31 12.72 7.16
C GLN A 117 8.39 12.46 5.96
N MET A 118 7.22 11.85 6.17
CA MET A 118 6.35 11.41 5.09
C MET A 118 5.18 12.37 4.85
N ASN A 119 4.88 12.63 3.58
CA ASN A 119 3.67 13.37 3.20
C ASN A 119 2.41 12.64 3.67
N GLY A 120 1.55 13.36 4.38
CA GLY A 120 0.34 12.80 4.98
C GLY A 120 0.48 12.40 6.46
N SER A 121 1.68 12.57 7.06
CA SER A 121 1.92 12.32 8.48
C SER A 121 2.91 13.29 9.16
N LYS A 122 3.39 14.30 8.45
CA LYS A 122 4.35 15.28 8.98
C LYS A 122 3.78 16.12 10.12
N THR A 123 2.57 16.61 9.96
CA THR A 123 1.93 17.50 10.95
C THR A 123 1.08 16.71 11.93
N THR A 124 0.85 17.28 13.12
CA THR A 124 -0.06 16.70 14.12
C THR A 124 -1.47 16.54 13.55
N LYS A 125 -1.95 17.51 12.77
CA LYS A 125 -3.26 17.44 12.11
C LYS A 125 -3.36 16.25 11.15
N GLU A 126 -2.32 16.01 10.33
CA GLU A 126 -2.28 14.85 9.44
C GLU A 126 -2.30 13.53 10.22
N ARG A 127 -1.50 13.42 11.28
CA ARG A 127 -1.47 12.21 12.12
C ARG A 127 -2.80 11.96 12.82
N MET A 128 -3.46 12.99 13.34
CA MET A 128 -4.82 12.87 13.90
C MET A 128 -5.83 12.39 12.85
N SER A 129 -5.73 12.91 11.63
CA SER A 129 -6.57 12.46 10.52
C SER A 129 -6.34 10.97 10.21
N LEU A 130 -5.10 10.50 10.25
CA LEU A 130 -4.79 9.07 10.04
C LEU A 130 -5.44 8.19 11.12
N LEU A 131 -5.31 8.56 12.39
CA LEU A 131 -5.91 7.81 13.51
C LEU A 131 -7.44 7.68 13.36
N ASN A 132 -8.10 8.67 12.76
CA ASN A 132 -9.55 8.65 12.52
C ASN A 132 -9.96 7.83 11.28
N ASN A 133 -9.03 7.52 10.38
CA ASN A 133 -9.34 6.90 9.09
C ASN A 133 -8.81 5.48 8.91
N VAL A 134 -7.89 5.03 9.78
CA VAL A 134 -7.35 3.67 9.71
C VAL A 134 -7.71 2.89 10.97
N ASP A 135 -7.87 1.58 10.83
CA ASP A 135 -8.16 0.68 11.95
C ASP A 135 -6.90 0.31 12.72
N LYS A 136 -5.75 0.29 12.04
CA LYS A 136 -4.43 0.04 12.65
C LYS A 136 -3.33 0.82 11.96
N ILE A 137 -2.39 1.30 12.78
CA ILE A 137 -1.08 1.76 12.33
C ILE A 137 -0.04 0.78 12.85
N ILE A 138 0.81 0.27 11.96
CA ILE A 138 1.82 -0.74 12.26
C ILE A 138 3.20 -0.14 11.96
N PHE A 139 4.11 -0.29 12.89
CA PHE A 139 5.50 0.15 12.77
C PHE A 139 6.41 -1.07 12.76
N ASN A 140 7.43 -1.06 11.92
CA ASN A 140 8.40 -2.14 11.83
C ASN A 140 9.47 -2.11 12.93
N SER A 141 9.53 -1.03 13.71
CA SER A 141 10.44 -0.88 14.84
C SER A 141 9.89 0.08 15.89
N GLU A 142 10.39 -0.02 17.12
CA GLU A 142 10.04 0.92 18.20
C GLU A 142 10.50 2.34 17.89
N TRP A 143 11.64 2.48 17.22
CA TRP A 143 12.15 3.79 16.80
C TRP A 143 11.16 4.53 15.87
N THR A 144 10.58 3.84 14.90
CA THR A 144 9.59 4.45 14.00
C THR A 144 8.28 4.80 14.69
N ARG A 145 7.97 4.14 15.81
CA ARG A 145 6.77 4.40 16.62
C ARG A 145 6.95 5.58 17.58
N SER A 146 8.15 5.78 18.06
CA SER A 146 8.45 6.85 19.01
C SER A 146 8.51 8.23 18.35
#